data_690c1132a8e995c30b16f893f9f37a2d
#
_entry.id   690c1132a8e995c30b16f893f9f37a2d
#
_cell.length_a   1.000
_cell.length_b   1.000
_cell.length_c   1.000
_cell.angle_alpha   90.00
_cell.angle_beta   90.00
_cell.angle_gamma   90.00
#
_symmetry.space_group_name_H-M   'P 1'
#
loop_
_entity.id
_entity.type
_entity.pdbx_description
1 polymer ?
#
loop_
_entity_poly.entity_id
_entity_poly.type
_entity_poly.pdbx_seq_one_letter_code
_entity_poly.pdbx_strand_id
1 'polypeptide(L)'
;MTSRPVPTISVIIPNWNCAPWLPETMQSLLQQTSPADEIIIIDDGSTDESVSWLTAFAAAHPQVTLLSGNRGGVSAARMKGLAVATGDFLYFMDADDFISATLFADFRRVQAQHTGLELFCFGAKMFFDVPEPQRHYQTIHQRHVSGLFSGGSDSLRTLIQHQSAHRVIWSSIISRQLIERLGLSFLPIQNHEDAPFMFALYMQAHSFYCTGESYYYKRFMQSSLSQSTRDFSWIKNYFIARDSSEAFLREQQLPQDEILLDDYYQTIMHGCLAQIRKHRIKVPAEWQPRVNTLVRRVLRHNTRLKLLWYCPPLYHGLQACRNRLSRYSSRR
;
A
#
# COMPACT_ATOMS: atom_id res chain seq x y z
N MET A 1 18.44 33.32 12.68
CA MET A 1 17.65 32.34 11.93
C MET A 1 17.03 31.40 12.95
N THR A 2 15.75 31.50 13.23
CA THR A 2 15.05 30.58 14.11
C THR A 2 15.02 29.21 13.44
N SER A 3 15.66 28.22 14.06
CA SER A 3 15.58 26.82 13.59
C SER A 3 14.11 26.42 13.57
N ARG A 4 13.59 26.00 12.43
CA ARG A 4 12.24 25.43 12.38
C ARG A 4 12.20 24.19 13.27
N PRO A 5 11.11 23.94 13.99
CA PRO A 5 10.97 22.72 14.78
C PRO A 5 11.07 21.51 13.83
N VAL A 6 11.74 20.47 14.27
CA VAL A 6 11.81 19.19 13.56
C VAL A 6 10.40 18.62 13.48
N PRO A 7 9.89 18.20 12.30
CA PRO A 7 8.54 17.68 12.17
C PRO A 7 8.39 16.37 12.97
N THR A 8 7.28 16.29 13.70
CA THR A 8 6.92 15.11 14.48
C THR A 8 6.27 14.03 13.61
N ILE A 9 6.51 12.76 13.95
CA ILE A 9 6.02 11.59 13.20
C ILE A 9 5.23 10.68 14.13
N SER A 10 3.95 10.41 13.78
CA SER A 10 3.15 9.34 14.37
C SER A 10 3.15 8.12 13.46
N VAL A 11 3.51 6.97 14.00
CA VAL A 11 3.40 5.67 13.31
C VAL A 11 2.12 4.98 13.73
N ILE A 12 1.28 4.59 12.77
CA ILE A 12 -0.01 3.93 12.99
C ILE A 12 0.09 2.49 12.52
N ILE A 13 -0.14 1.53 13.43
CA ILE A 13 0.05 0.10 13.20
C ILE A 13 -1.22 -0.67 13.51
N PRO A 14 -2.02 -1.06 12.52
CA PRO A 14 -3.10 -2.01 12.71
C PRO A 14 -2.51 -3.40 12.99
N ASN A 15 -2.93 -4.03 14.09
CA ASN A 15 -2.51 -5.37 14.48
C ASN A 15 -3.70 -6.33 14.55
N TRP A 16 -3.53 -7.52 13.99
CA TRP A 16 -4.43 -8.65 14.20
C TRP A 16 -3.69 -9.97 14.02
N ASN A 17 -3.51 -10.69 15.14
CA ASN A 17 -2.84 -12.00 15.17
C ASN A 17 -1.43 -11.98 14.55
N CYS A 18 -0.59 -10.99 14.96
CA CYS A 18 0.78 -10.85 14.48
C CYS A 18 1.84 -11.14 15.57
N ALA A 19 1.49 -11.79 16.66
CA ALA A 19 2.38 -12.05 17.80
C ALA A 19 3.79 -12.55 17.41
N PRO A 20 3.98 -13.47 16.45
CA PRO A 20 5.31 -13.96 16.09
C PRO A 20 6.24 -12.89 15.48
N TRP A 21 5.69 -11.85 14.87
CA TRP A 21 6.43 -10.84 14.10
C TRP A 21 6.57 -9.51 14.83
N LEU A 22 5.73 -9.24 15.84
CA LEU A 22 5.76 -8.01 16.63
C LEU A 22 7.15 -7.65 17.17
N PRO A 23 7.97 -8.57 17.70
CA PRO A 23 9.30 -8.23 18.20
C PRO A 23 10.18 -7.58 17.12
N GLU A 24 10.23 -8.13 15.91
CA GLU A 24 11.04 -7.60 14.81
C GLU A 24 10.48 -6.27 14.29
N THR A 25 9.17 -6.17 14.15
CA THR A 25 8.46 -4.95 13.74
C THR A 25 8.78 -3.80 14.71
N MET A 26 8.57 -4.01 16.01
CA MET A 26 8.80 -2.98 17.03
C MET A 26 10.29 -2.64 17.17
N GLN A 27 11.18 -3.62 17.08
CA GLN A 27 12.61 -3.38 17.08
C GLN A 27 13.05 -2.44 15.95
N SER A 28 12.49 -2.62 14.74
CA SER A 28 12.82 -1.76 13.60
C SER A 28 12.42 -0.29 13.81
N LEU A 29 11.36 -0.05 14.56
CA LEU A 29 10.90 1.28 14.95
C LEU A 29 11.75 1.90 16.06
N LEU A 30 12.15 1.10 17.07
CA LEU A 30 13.00 1.58 18.16
C LEU A 30 14.46 1.84 17.72
N GLN A 31 14.93 1.16 16.69
CA GLN A 31 16.30 1.29 16.15
C GLN A 31 16.45 2.37 15.07
N GLN A 32 15.41 3.20 14.85
CA GLN A 32 15.55 4.31 13.92
C GLN A 32 16.64 5.30 14.36
N THR A 33 17.50 5.71 13.43
CA THR A 33 18.56 6.71 13.68
C THR A 33 17.98 8.10 14.03
N SER A 34 16.72 8.34 13.68
CA SER A 34 15.92 9.49 14.09
C SER A 34 14.54 8.94 14.47
N PRO A 35 14.23 8.78 15.77
CA PRO A 35 13.05 8.04 16.22
C PRO A 35 11.73 8.70 15.80
N ALA A 36 10.65 7.90 15.73
CA ALA A 36 9.30 8.41 15.71
C ALA A 36 8.96 9.08 17.05
N ASP A 37 8.09 10.08 17.02
CA ASP A 37 7.65 10.80 18.23
C ASP A 37 6.52 10.05 18.93
N GLU A 38 5.70 9.31 18.15
CA GLU A 38 4.54 8.57 18.62
C GLU A 38 4.38 7.27 17.84
N ILE A 39 4.05 6.18 18.53
CA ILE A 39 3.73 4.88 17.93
C ILE A 39 2.36 4.46 18.46
N ILE A 40 1.37 4.37 17.58
CA ILE A 40 -0.01 4.03 17.91
C ILE A 40 -0.30 2.66 17.33
N ILE A 41 -0.53 1.68 18.21
CA ILE A 41 -0.83 0.30 17.81
C ILE A 41 -2.31 0.07 18.08
N ILE A 42 -3.02 -0.42 17.07
CA ILE A 42 -4.44 -0.69 17.16
C ILE A 42 -4.63 -2.21 17.05
N ASP A 43 -4.87 -2.86 18.17
CA ASP A 43 -5.24 -4.26 18.17
C ASP A 43 -6.70 -4.42 17.78
N ASP A 44 -6.92 -5.09 16.65
CA ASP A 44 -8.24 -5.29 16.04
C ASP A 44 -8.88 -6.63 16.47
N GLY A 45 -8.82 -6.94 17.77
CA GLY A 45 -9.41 -8.13 18.36
C GLY A 45 -8.61 -9.40 18.10
N SER A 46 -7.31 -9.37 18.37
CA SER A 46 -6.44 -10.55 18.28
C SER A 46 -6.86 -11.64 19.26
N THR A 47 -6.63 -12.89 18.85
CA THR A 47 -6.91 -14.10 19.64
C THR A 47 -5.64 -14.90 19.97
N ASP A 48 -4.50 -14.44 19.47
CA ASP A 48 -3.16 -14.95 19.80
C ASP A 48 -2.52 -14.13 20.93
N GLU A 49 -1.23 -14.32 21.19
CA GLU A 49 -0.47 -13.62 22.24
C GLU A 49 -0.19 -12.13 21.92
N SER A 50 -0.73 -11.57 20.83
CA SER A 50 -0.47 -10.18 20.43
C SER A 50 -0.83 -9.19 21.55
N VAL A 51 -2.03 -9.32 22.15
CA VAL A 51 -2.50 -8.36 23.17
C VAL A 51 -1.61 -8.37 24.42
N SER A 52 -1.27 -9.55 24.92
CA SER A 52 -0.42 -9.70 26.12
C SER A 52 0.96 -9.11 25.87
N TRP A 53 1.55 -9.43 24.71
CA TRP A 53 2.87 -8.91 24.31
C TRP A 53 2.86 -7.39 24.14
N LEU A 54 1.88 -6.85 23.41
CA LEU A 54 1.74 -5.41 23.16
C LEU A 54 1.48 -4.61 24.44
N THR A 55 0.72 -5.16 25.39
CA THR A 55 0.48 -4.53 26.69
C THR A 55 1.78 -4.37 27.49
N ALA A 56 2.58 -5.43 27.56
CA ALA A 56 3.89 -5.37 28.20
C ALA A 56 4.86 -4.41 27.49
N PHE A 57 4.83 -4.43 26.16
CA PHE A 57 5.67 -3.55 25.34
C PHE A 57 5.32 -2.07 25.54
N ALA A 58 4.04 -1.71 25.49
CA ALA A 58 3.56 -0.33 25.71
C ALA A 58 3.89 0.18 27.13
N ALA A 59 3.79 -0.68 28.14
CA ALA A 59 4.16 -0.31 29.51
C ALA A 59 5.65 0.03 29.66
N ALA A 60 6.51 -0.55 28.83
CA ALA A 60 7.95 -0.30 28.84
C ALA A 60 8.39 0.89 27.96
N HIS A 61 7.53 1.39 27.06
CA HIS A 61 7.87 2.40 26.06
C HIS A 61 6.85 3.55 26.07
N PRO A 62 7.12 4.67 26.74
CA PRO A 62 6.18 5.78 26.92
C PRO A 62 5.65 6.42 25.61
N GLN A 63 6.41 6.30 24.51
CA GLN A 63 6.01 6.78 23.18
C GLN A 63 5.01 5.86 22.48
N VAL A 64 4.67 4.70 23.06
CA VAL A 64 3.78 3.69 22.49
C VAL A 64 2.40 3.79 23.15
N THR A 65 1.37 3.97 22.33
CA THR A 65 -0.04 3.91 22.73
C THR A 65 -0.68 2.65 22.15
N LEU A 66 -1.23 1.79 22.99
CA LEU A 66 -2.01 0.62 22.57
C LEU A 66 -3.49 0.90 22.69
N LEU A 67 -4.22 0.78 21.59
CA LEU A 67 -5.68 0.81 21.53
C LEU A 67 -6.18 -0.60 21.18
N SER A 68 -7.01 -1.17 22.03
CA SER A 68 -7.63 -2.49 21.78
C SER A 68 -9.12 -2.34 21.51
N GLY A 69 -9.67 -3.21 20.66
CA GLY A 69 -11.08 -3.17 20.32
C GLY A 69 -11.58 -4.45 19.67
N ASN A 70 -12.88 -4.46 19.36
CA ASN A 70 -13.46 -5.54 18.59
C ASN A 70 -13.03 -5.46 17.14
N ARG A 71 -12.99 -6.61 16.46
CA ARG A 71 -12.58 -6.74 15.06
C ARG A 71 -13.43 -5.86 14.12
N GLY A 72 -12.78 -4.89 13.51
CA GLY A 72 -13.41 -3.96 12.54
C GLY A 72 -12.74 -3.97 11.17
N GLY A 73 -11.60 -4.67 11.04
CA GLY A 73 -10.77 -4.74 9.86
C GLY A 73 -9.74 -3.59 9.76
N VAL A 74 -8.79 -3.75 8.86
CA VAL A 74 -7.60 -2.87 8.71
C VAL A 74 -7.98 -1.40 8.52
N SER A 75 -9.02 -1.11 7.73
CA SER A 75 -9.51 0.26 7.51
C SER A 75 -9.99 0.91 8.81
N ALA A 76 -10.80 0.19 9.59
CA ALA A 76 -11.31 0.70 10.87
C ALA A 76 -10.18 0.91 11.88
N ALA A 77 -9.21 -0.01 11.93
CA ALA A 77 -8.04 0.12 12.79
C ALA A 77 -7.20 1.35 12.41
N ARG A 78 -6.90 1.54 11.11
CA ARG A 78 -6.18 2.73 10.63
C ARG A 78 -6.92 4.03 10.96
N MET A 79 -8.26 4.05 10.82
CA MET A 79 -9.08 5.22 11.17
C MET A 79 -9.06 5.52 12.67
N LYS A 80 -9.08 4.51 13.55
CA LYS A 80 -8.92 4.70 15.00
C LYS A 80 -7.55 5.33 15.33
N GLY A 81 -6.47 4.83 14.70
CA GLY A 81 -5.14 5.40 14.86
C GLY A 81 -5.05 6.84 14.35
N LEU A 82 -5.62 7.12 13.18
CA LEU A 82 -5.68 8.46 12.61
C LEU A 82 -6.38 9.47 13.52
N ALA A 83 -7.45 9.05 14.20
CA ALA A 83 -8.25 9.91 15.07
C ALA A 83 -7.49 10.38 16.33
N VAL A 84 -6.45 9.67 16.75
CA VAL A 84 -5.68 10.01 17.98
C VAL A 84 -4.24 10.46 17.66
N ALA A 85 -3.78 10.33 16.42
CA ALA A 85 -2.44 10.71 16.01
C ALA A 85 -2.25 12.24 16.09
N THR A 86 -1.15 12.66 16.72
CA THR A 86 -0.84 14.08 16.99
C THR A 86 0.32 14.63 16.15
N GLY A 87 1.12 13.75 15.53
CA GLY A 87 2.28 14.14 14.74
C GLY A 87 1.95 14.97 13.50
N ASP A 88 2.90 15.80 13.08
CA ASP A 88 2.80 16.59 11.85
C ASP A 88 2.71 15.71 10.60
N PHE A 89 3.38 14.56 10.67
CA PHE A 89 3.39 13.54 9.62
C PHE A 89 2.95 12.17 10.18
N LEU A 90 2.27 11.41 9.32
CA LEU A 90 1.74 10.09 9.64
C LEU A 90 2.43 9.04 8.78
N TYR A 91 2.74 7.92 9.39
CA TYR A 91 3.25 6.75 8.73
C TYR A 91 2.42 5.51 9.08
N PHE A 92 1.82 4.87 8.08
CA PHE A 92 1.06 3.64 8.26
C PHE A 92 1.95 2.43 7.98
N MET A 93 2.00 1.49 8.90
CA MET A 93 2.87 0.31 8.83
C MET A 93 2.10 -0.95 9.19
N ASP A 94 2.30 -2.06 8.46
CA ASP A 94 1.70 -3.35 8.80
C ASP A 94 2.49 -4.01 9.97
N ALA A 95 1.79 -4.72 10.87
CA ALA A 95 2.37 -5.28 12.11
C ALA A 95 3.26 -6.52 11.91
N ASP A 96 3.33 -7.05 10.69
CA ASP A 96 4.13 -8.21 10.31
C ASP A 96 5.38 -7.88 9.48
N ASP A 97 5.63 -6.58 9.23
CA ASP A 97 6.71 -6.07 8.39
C ASP A 97 7.74 -5.27 9.22
N PHE A 98 8.84 -4.83 8.60
CA PHE A 98 9.82 -3.95 9.26
C PHE A 98 10.38 -2.88 8.31
N ILE A 99 11.06 -1.87 8.87
CA ILE A 99 11.61 -0.73 8.13
C ILE A 99 13.11 -0.57 8.31
N SER A 100 13.76 0.08 7.35
CA SER A 100 15.17 0.47 7.44
C SER A 100 15.39 1.46 8.59
N ALA A 101 16.48 1.33 9.30
CA ALA A 101 16.86 2.22 10.40
C ALA A 101 16.99 3.70 10.02
N THR A 102 17.10 4.03 8.73
CA THR A 102 17.32 5.42 8.26
C THR A 102 16.06 6.09 7.71
N LEU A 103 14.91 5.41 7.64
CA LEU A 103 13.71 5.94 6.99
C LEU A 103 13.34 7.35 7.50
N PHE A 104 13.20 7.51 8.80
CA PHE A 104 12.76 8.80 9.35
C PHE A 104 13.85 9.87 9.32
N ALA A 105 15.13 9.49 9.41
CA ALA A 105 16.24 10.44 9.26
C ALA A 105 16.31 10.99 7.82
N ASP A 106 16.17 10.11 6.82
CA ASP A 106 16.17 10.52 5.41
C ASP A 106 14.95 11.34 5.05
N PHE A 107 13.76 10.98 5.56
CA PHE A 107 12.58 11.81 5.43
C PHE A 107 12.78 13.21 6.01
N ARG A 108 13.25 13.35 7.25
CA ARG A 108 13.48 14.65 7.90
C ARG A 108 14.50 15.49 7.14
N ARG A 109 15.56 14.85 6.60
CA ARG A 109 16.55 15.53 5.75
C ARG A 109 15.92 16.08 4.47
N VAL A 110 15.07 15.30 3.78
CA VAL A 110 14.37 15.75 2.56
C VAL A 110 13.36 16.85 2.90
N GLN A 111 12.60 16.70 3.97
CA GLN A 111 11.62 17.69 4.42
C GLN A 111 12.28 19.05 4.78
N ALA A 112 13.48 19.01 5.39
CA ALA A 112 14.24 20.24 5.67
C ALA A 112 14.70 20.98 4.41
N GLN A 113 14.97 20.24 3.32
CA GLN A 113 15.36 20.80 2.03
C GLN A 113 14.17 21.30 1.21
N HIS A 114 12.98 20.72 1.40
CA HIS A 114 11.77 21.01 0.62
C HIS A 114 10.65 21.48 1.54
N THR A 115 10.62 22.79 1.81
CA THR A 115 9.56 23.38 2.66
C THR A 115 8.20 23.22 2.02
N GLY A 116 7.21 22.77 2.81
CA GLY A 116 5.86 22.49 2.31
C GLY A 116 5.70 21.10 1.69
N LEU A 117 6.68 20.21 1.89
CA LEU A 117 6.55 18.80 1.50
C LEU A 117 5.38 18.17 2.26
N GLU A 118 4.43 17.59 1.52
CA GLU A 118 3.24 16.95 2.11
C GLU A 118 3.25 15.42 2.00
N LEU A 119 4.07 14.85 1.09
CA LEU A 119 4.13 13.41 0.89
C LEU A 119 5.57 12.99 0.53
N PHE A 120 6.11 11.99 1.24
CA PHE A 120 7.39 11.37 0.94
C PHE A 120 7.18 9.92 0.56
N CYS A 121 7.54 9.57 -0.68
CA CYS A 121 7.28 8.27 -1.29
C CYS A 121 8.56 7.49 -1.53
N PHE A 122 8.56 6.18 -1.20
CA PHE A 122 9.74 5.32 -1.29
C PHE A 122 9.40 3.91 -1.77
N GLY A 123 10.43 3.12 -2.03
CA GLY A 123 10.33 1.74 -2.50
C GLY A 123 10.32 0.72 -1.36
N ALA A 124 10.18 -0.56 -1.75
CA ALA A 124 10.16 -1.67 -0.81
C ALA A 124 10.91 -2.89 -1.35
N LYS A 125 11.31 -3.76 -0.42
CA LYS A 125 11.80 -5.11 -0.67
C LYS A 125 10.86 -6.12 -0.05
N MET A 126 10.79 -7.30 -0.61
CA MET A 126 10.05 -8.45 -0.08
C MET A 126 11.05 -9.54 0.33
N PHE A 127 10.72 -10.28 1.37
CA PHE A 127 11.47 -11.46 1.80
C PHE A 127 10.52 -12.56 2.26
N PHE A 128 10.97 -13.82 2.14
CA PHE A 128 10.25 -14.95 2.73
C PHE A 128 10.53 -15.03 4.23
N ASP A 129 9.53 -15.47 4.99
CA ASP A 129 9.63 -15.61 6.44
C ASP A 129 10.52 -16.80 6.82
N VAL A 130 11.82 -16.56 6.78
CA VAL A 130 12.88 -17.48 7.20
C VAL A 130 13.88 -16.72 8.07
N PRO A 131 14.61 -17.40 9.00
CA PRO A 131 15.63 -16.74 9.82
C PRO A 131 16.77 -16.14 8.99
N GLU A 132 17.37 -15.03 9.49
CA GLU A 132 18.66 -14.57 9.00
C GLU A 132 19.76 -15.62 9.31
N PRO A 133 20.81 -15.82 8.45
CA PRO A 133 21.10 -15.07 7.22
C PRO A 133 20.46 -15.65 5.94
N GLN A 134 19.47 -16.53 6.05
CA GLN A 134 18.83 -17.19 4.90
C GLN A 134 17.85 -16.31 4.13
N ARG A 135 17.58 -15.10 4.60
CA ARG A 135 16.68 -14.17 3.93
C ARG A 135 17.25 -13.65 2.62
N HIS A 136 16.48 -13.80 1.56
CA HIS A 136 16.76 -13.20 0.27
C HIS A 136 15.76 -12.08 0.00
N TYR A 137 16.26 -10.86 -0.22
CA TYR A 137 15.45 -9.68 -0.44
C TYR A 137 15.24 -9.44 -1.94
N GLN A 138 13.98 -9.40 -2.35
CA GLN A 138 13.59 -9.05 -3.70
C GLN A 138 12.96 -7.66 -3.72
N THR A 139 13.44 -6.79 -4.59
CA THR A 139 12.86 -5.46 -4.78
C THR A 139 11.43 -5.59 -5.31
N ILE A 140 10.51 -4.93 -4.61
CA ILE A 140 9.11 -4.74 -4.99
C ILE A 140 8.77 -3.25 -4.90
N HIS A 141 7.73 -2.81 -5.59
CA HIS A 141 7.34 -1.40 -5.54
C HIS A 141 8.52 -0.43 -5.73
N GLN A 142 9.44 -0.78 -6.66
CA GLN A 142 10.56 0.10 -7.02
C GLN A 142 10.03 1.41 -7.59
N ARG A 143 10.56 2.53 -7.11
CA ARG A 143 10.32 3.83 -7.76
C ARG A 143 11.45 4.12 -8.73
N HIS A 144 11.09 4.27 -10.01
CA HIS A 144 12.05 4.52 -11.09
C HIS A 144 12.21 6.02 -11.39
N VAL A 145 11.53 6.87 -10.62
CA VAL A 145 11.70 8.32 -10.63
C VAL A 145 12.05 8.81 -9.23
N SER A 146 12.91 9.81 -9.15
CA SER A 146 13.28 10.48 -7.90
C SER A 146 13.23 11.98 -8.08
N GLY A 147 12.88 12.70 -7.02
CA GLY A 147 12.82 14.15 -7.00
C GLY A 147 11.50 14.70 -6.50
N LEU A 148 11.36 16.01 -6.61
CA LEU A 148 10.20 16.77 -6.16
C LEU A 148 9.16 16.84 -7.28
N PHE A 149 7.89 16.61 -6.92
CA PHE A 149 6.74 16.71 -7.80
C PHE A 149 5.66 17.58 -7.15
N SER A 150 4.83 18.21 -7.96
CA SER A 150 3.54 18.78 -7.54
C SER A 150 2.43 17.76 -7.75
N GLY A 151 1.36 17.81 -6.93
CA GLY A 151 0.17 16.99 -7.17
C GLY A 151 -0.53 17.32 -8.48
N GLY A 152 -1.33 16.38 -8.95
CA GLY A 152 -2.13 16.55 -10.15
C GLY A 152 -1.91 15.48 -11.21
N SER A 153 -2.70 15.57 -12.27
CA SER A 153 -2.76 14.57 -13.33
C SER A 153 -1.43 14.33 -14.03
N ASP A 154 -0.65 15.38 -14.31
CA ASP A 154 0.61 15.24 -15.06
C ASP A 154 1.67 14.49 -14.27
N SER A 155 1.82 14.81 -12.98
CA SER A 155 2.74 14.08 -12.09
C SER A 155 2.29 12.64 -11.91
N LEU A 156 1.00 12.40 -11.72
CA LEU A 156 0.50 11.03 -11.61
C LEU A 156 0.71 10.24 -12.90
N ARG A 157 0.51 10.84 -14.09
CA ARG A 157 0.83 10.20 -15.38
C ARG A 157 2.32 9.86 -15.47
N THR A 158 3.20 10.77 -15.07
CA THR A 158 4.64 10.53 -15.02
C THR A 158 4.98 9.35 -14.11
N LEU A 159 4.39 9.30 -12.91
CA LEU A 159 4.59 8.18 -12.00
C LEU A 159 4.09 6.84 -12.59
N ILE A 160 2.94 6.85 -13.26
CA ILE A 160 2.38 5.64 -13.91
C ILE A 160 3.29 5.16 -15.03
N GLN A 161 3.71 6.05 -15.94
CA GLN A 161 4.59 5.74 -17.07
C GLN A 161 5.91 5.11 -16.62
N HIS A 162 6.44 5.56 -15.49
CA HIS A 162 7.67 5.05 -14.89
C HIS A 162 7.42 3.97 -13.81
N GLN A 163 6.23 3.36 -13.77
CA GLN A 163 5.86 2.30 -12.81
C GLN A 163 6.12 2.69 -11.34
N SER A 164 5.99 3.97 -11.01
CA SER A 164 6.27 4.56 -9.70
C SER A 164 5.02 5.02 -8.95
N ALA A 165 3.83 4.90 -9.52
CA ALA A 165 2.55 5.20 -8.86
C ALA A 165 2.09 4.02 -8.00
N HIS A 166 2.67 3.86 -6.80
CA HIS A 166 2.29 2.79 -5.90
C HIS A 166 1.02 3.13 -5.13
N ARG A 167 0.15 2.13 -4.97
CA ARG A 167 -1.17 2.22 -4.35
C ARG A 167 -1.21 1.67 -2.94
N VAL A 168 -0.07 1.58 -2.28
CA VAL A 168 0.10 1.01 -0.95
C VAL A 168 0.50 2.10 0.03
N ILE A 169 -0.24 2.22 1.12
CA ILE A 169 -0.10 3.33 2.07
C ILE A 169 1.24 3.27 2.83
N TRP A 170 1.73 2.08 3.13
CA TRP A 170 2.95 1.85 3.89
C TRP A 170 4.24 2.27 3.16
N SER A 171 4.17 2.65 1.88
CA SER A 171 5.31 3.17 1.10
C SER A 171 5.39 4.69 1.08
N SER A 172 4.77 5.36 2.06
CA SER A 172 4.70 6.82 2.11
C SER A 172 4.60 7.37 3.53
N ILE A 173 5.28 8.50 3.78
CA ILE A 173 5.07 9.34 4.96
C ILE A 173 4.25 10.55 4.51
N ILE A 174 3.19 10.89 5.22
CA ILE A 174 2.10 11.76 4.75
C ILE A 174 1.87 12.88 5.75
N SER A 175 1.78 14.13 5.29
CA SER A 175 1.37 15.26 6.13
C SER A 175 -0.05 15.03 6.69
N ARG A 176 -0.21 15.16 8.01
CA ARG A 176 -1.52 15.08 8.66
C ARG A 176 -2.46 16.15 8.12
N GLN A 177 -1.94 17.38 7.90
CA GLN A 177 -2.72 18.48 7.33
C GLN A 177 -3.26 18.16 5.93
N LEU A 178 -2.51 17.41 5.09
CA LEU A 178 -3.00 16.98 3.78
C LEU A 178 -4.21 16.06 3.91
N ILE A 179 -4.14 15.06 4.81
CA ILE A 179 -5.25 14.14 5.07
C ILE A 179 -6.49 14.90 5.58
N GLU A 180 -6.30 15.80 6.55
CA GLU A 180 -7.36 16.64 7.14
C GLU A 180 -7.99 17.59 6.08
N ARG A 181 -7.15 18.28 5.29
CA ARG A 181 -7.61 19.19 4.23
C ARG A 181 -8.49 18.48 3.19
N LEU A 182 -8.15 17.24 2.87
CA LEU A 182 -8.89 16.45 1.89
C LEU A 182 -10.03 15.64 2.51
N GLY A 183 -10.18 15.62 3.84
CA GLY A 183 -11.19 14.82 4.52
C GLY A 183 -11.06 13.32 4.25
N LEU A 184 -9.83 12.81 4.09
CA LEU A 184 -9.60 11.43 3.65
C LEU A 184 -9.95 10.42 4.73
N SER A 185 -10.57 9.34 4.30
CA SER A 185 -10.86 8.17 5.12
C SER A 185 -10.59 6.88 4.34
N PHE A 186 -10.25 5.81 5.06
CA PHE A 186 -10.16 4.49 4.43
C PHE A 186 -11.56 3.92 4.19
N LEU A 187 -11.78 3.41 3.00
CA LEU A 187 -13.04 2.71 2.69
C LEU A 187 -13.19 1.45 3.56
N PRO A 188 -14.41 1.12 4.03
CA PRO A 188 -14.67 -0.07 4.84
C PRO A 188 -14.68 -1.35 3.98
N ILE A 189 -13.59 -1.62 3.27
CA ILE A 189 -13.39 -2.78 2.40
C ILE A 189 -12.12 -3.51 2.82
N GLN A 190 -12.03 -4.81 2.55
CA GLN A 190 -10.93 -5.66 3.03
C GLN A 190 -9.66 -5.58 2.18
N ASN A 191 -9.77 -5.08 0.97
CA ASN A 191 -8.66 -4.96 0.03
C ASN A 191 -8.91 -3.80 -0.94
N HIS A 192 -7.83 -3.24 -1.48
CA HIS A 192 -7.83 -2.06 -2.35
C HIS A 192 -8.23 -0.74 -1.64
N GLU A 193 -8.36 -0.72 -0.32
CA GLU A 193 -8.70 0.45 0.49
C GLU A 193 -7.65 1.56 0.38
N ASP A 194 -6.38 1.18 0.18
CA ASP A 194 -5.25 2.09 0.02
C ASP A 194 -5.29 2.84 -1.33
N ALA A 195 -5.84 2.22 -2.37
CA ALA A 195 -5.73 2.75 -3.72
C ALA A 195 -6.43 4.10 -3.91
N PRO A 196 -7.69 4.31 -3.49
CA PRO A 196 -8.33 5.62 -3.59
C PRO A 196 -7.70 6.65 -2.66
N PHE A 197 -7.21 6.23 -1.48
CA PHE A 197 -6.52 7.12 -0.55
C PHE A 197 -5.24 7.66 -1.18
N MET A 198 -4.38 6.79 -1.72
CA MET A 198 -3.15 7.19 -2.42
C MET A 198 -3.43 7.99 -3.69
N PHE A 199 -4.51 7.69 -4.43
CA PHE A 199 -4.93 8.46 -5.59
C PHE A 199 -5.19 9.93 -5.21
N ALA A 200 -5.97 10.16 -4.17
CA ALA A 200 -6.29 11.49 -3.67
C ALA A 200 -5.03 12.27 -3.26
N LEU A 201 -4.08 11.60 -2.57
CA LEU A 201 -2.80 12.22 -2.19
C LEU A 201 -1.99 12.64 -3.42
N TYR A 202 -1.83 11.77 -4.43
CA TYR A 202 -1.10 12.13 -5.66
C TYR A 202 -1.78 13.25 -6.46
N MET A 203 -3.10 13.32 -6.40
CA MET A 203 -3.84 14.35 -7.14
C MET A 203 -3.79 15.71 -6.46
N GLN A 204 -3.67 15.78 -5.13
CA GLN A 204 -3.94 17.01 -4.37
C GLN A 204 -2.82 17.45 -3.42
N ALA A 205 -1.73 16.70 -3.28
CA ALA A 205 -0.56 17.17 -2.53
C ALA A 205 0.02 18.44 -3.22
N HIS A 206 0.28 19.49 -2.47
CA HIS A 206 0.96 20.66 -3.05
C HIS A 206 2.36 20.29 -3.53
N SER A 207 3.08 19.50 -2.74
CA SER A 207 4.36 18.94 -3.15
C SER A 207 4.60 17.56 -2.55
N PHE A 208 5.23 16.68 -3.31
CA PHE A 208 5.65 15.38 -2.83
C PHE A 208 7.02 14.99 -3.40
N TYR A 209 7.76 14.22 -2.64
CA TYR A 209 9.07 13.72 -3.04
C TYR A 209 9.05 12.21 -3.23
N CYS A 210 9.54 11.74 -4.37
CA CYS A 210 9.80 10.33 -4.60
C CYS A 210 11.29 10.03 -4.48
N THR A 211 11.64 8.88 -3.88
CA THR A 211 12.99 8.36 -3.88
C THR A 211 13.04 6.94 -4.40
N GLY A 212 14.11 6.60 -5.12
CA GLY A 212 14.39 5.22 -5.56
C GLY A 212 14.82 4.28 -4.44
N GLU A 213 15.08 4.82 -3.25
CA GLU A 213 15.48 4.03 -2.08
C GLU A 213 14.34 3.14 -1.56
N SER A 214 14.70 1.97 -1.06
CA SER A 214 13.77 1.01 -0.46
C SER A 214 13.95 0.98 1.04
N TYR A 215 12.95 1.46 1.79
CA TYR A 215 12.98 1.51 3.24
C TYR A 215 12.05 0.50 3.91
N TYR A 216 11.10 -0.07 3.18
CA TYR A 216 10.13 -1.03 3.70
C TYR A 216 10.51 -2.45 3.34
N TYR A 217 10.37 -3.38 4.30
CA TYR A 217 10.65 -4.79 4.12
C TYR A 217 9.38 -5.58 4.38
N LYS A 218 8.74 -6.00 3.28
CA LYS A 218 7.48 -6.74 3.34
C LYS A 218 7.72 -8.24 3.49
N ARG A 219 7.16 -8.79 4.55
CA ARG A 219 7.19 -10.21 4.81
C ARG A 219 6.21 -10.94 3.90
N PHE A 220 6.67 -11.99 3.25
CA PHE A 220 5.85 -12.85 2.43
C PHE A 220 5.53 -14.13 3.19
N MET A 221 4.25 -14.30 3.51
CA MET A 221 3.71 -15.49 4.16
C MET A 221 2.72 -16.18 3.22
N GLN A 222 2.72 -17.51 3.19
CA GLN A 222 1.75 -18.28 2.41
C GLN A 222 0.32 -18.10 2.90
N SER A 223 0.13 -17.74 4.19
CA SER A 223 -1.15 -17.51 4.85
C SER A 223 -1.63 -16.05 4.83
N SER A 224 -0.90 -15.13 4.17
CA SER A 224 -1.29 -13.70 4.19
C SER A 224 -2.65 -13.46 3.51
N LEU A 225 -3.36 -12.42 3.96
CA LEU A 225 -4.65 -11.99 3.36
C LEU A 225 -4.56 -11.78 1.85
N SER A 226 -3.40 -11.33 1.35
CA SER A 226 -3.13 -11.17 -0.08
C SER A 226 -3.08 -12.51 -0.85
N GLN A 227 -2.93 -13.64 -0.15
CA GLN A 227 -2.89 -15.01 -0.70
C GLN A 227 -4.18 -15.81 -0.48
N SER A 228 -5.10 -15.30 0.35
CA SER A 228 -6.38 -15.98 0.64
C SER A 228 -7.18 -16.23 -0.64
N THR A 229 -8.08 -17.21 -0.60
CA THR A 229 -8.96 -17.58 -1.72
C THR A 229 -9.75 -16.36 -2.15
N ARG A 230 -9.45 -15.85 -3.34
CA ARG A 230 -10.11 -14.66 -3.88
C ARG A 230 -11.46 -15.09 -4.45
N ASP A 231 -12.50 -14.60 -3.84
CA ASP A 231 -13.88 -14.70 -4.32
C ASP A 231 -14.30 -13.43 -5.09
N PHE A 232 -15.59 -13.30 -5.36
CA PHE A 232 -16.11 -12.11 -6.05
C PHE A 232 -15.99 -10.83 -5.22
N SER A 233 -15.90 -10.91 -3.88
CA SER A 233 -15.77 -9.73 -3.01
C SER A 233 -14.50 -8.93 -3.34
N TRP A 234 -13.40 -9.62 -3.67
CA TRP A 234 -12.15 -8.97 -4.08
C TRP A 234 -12.30 -8.12 -5.33
N ILE A 235 -13.10 -8.61 -6.30
CA ILE A 235 -13.39 -7.89 -7.56
C ILE A 235 -14.38 -6.75 -7.31
N LYS A 236 -15.38 -6.99 -6.47
CA LYS A 236 -16.34 -5.96 -6.05
C LYS A 236 -15.62 -4.78 -5.39
N ASN A 237 -14.67 -5.05 -4.49
CA ASN A 237 -13.90 -4.03 -3.80
C ASN A 237 -13.04 -3.18 -4.77
N TYR A 238 -12.52 -3.76 -5.85
CA TYR A 238 -11.88 -2.99 -6.91
C TYR A 238 -12.84 -1.94 -7.52
N PHE A 239 -14.07 -2.34 -7.84
CA PHE A 239 -15.05 -1.39 -8.40
C PHE A 239 -15.39 -0.29 -7.39
N ILE A 240 -15.57 -0.64 -6.11
CA ILE A 240 -15.82 0.34 -5.04
C ILE A 240 -14.66 1.32 -4.91
N ALA A 241 -13.42 0.84 -4.90
CA ALA A 241 -12.23 1.69 -4.82
C ALA A 241 -12.10 2.64 -6.03
N ARG A 242 -12.34 2.14 -7.25
CA ARG A 242 -12.30 2.97 -8.46
C ARG A 242 -13.42 4.01 -8.48
N ASP A 243 -14.65 3.63 -8.11
CA ASP A 243 -15.79 4.54 -8.03
C ASP A 243 -15.55 5.64 -6.99
N SER A 244 -14.90 5.32 -5.87
CA SER A 244 -14.50 6.31 -4.85
C SER A 244 -13.49 7.32 -5.41
N SER A 245 -12.50 6.88 -6.20
CA SER A 245 -11.57 7.81 -6.85
C SER A 245 -12.25 8.70 -7.90
N GLU A 246 -13.22 8.15 -8.63
CA GLU A 246 -14.01 8.93 -9.58
C GLU A 246 -14.93 9.94 -8.85
N ALA A 247 -15.54 9.55 -7.73
CA ALA A 247 -16.33 10.45 -6.89
C ALA A 247 -15.45 11.58 -6.33
N PHE A 248 -14.25 11.26 -5.85
CA PHE A 248 -13.27 12.25 -5.40
C PHE A 248 -12.96 13.30 -6.47
N LEU A 249 -12.73 12.91 -7.72
CA LEU A 249 -12.51 13.87 -8.81
C LEU A 249 -13.72 14.82 -8.99
N ARG A 250 -14.95 14.30 -8.90
CA ARG A 250 -16.16 15.13 -8.99
C ARG A 250 -16.30 16.09 -7.82
N GLU A 251 -16.13 15.61 -6.61
CA GLU A 251 -16.23 16.40 -5.37
C GLU A 251 -15.20 17.52 -5.30
N GLN A 252 -13.98 17.24 -5.75
CA GLN A 252 -12.89 18.22 -5.81
C GLN A 252 -12.92 19.08 -7.08
N GLN A 253 -13.96 18.94 -7.92
CA GLN A 253 -14.11 19.68 -9.20
C GLN A 253 -12.89 19.53 -10.14
N LEU A 254 -12.24 18.35 -10.09
CA LEU A 254 -11.10 18.02 -10.93
C LEU A 254 -11.57 17.44 -12.28
N PRO A 255 -10.72 17.53 -13.34
CA PRO A 255 -11.05 16.91 -14.62
C PRO A 255 -11.38 15.42 -14.47
N GLN A 256 -12.49 15.00 -15.08
CA GLN A 256 -12.95 13.59 -15.07
C GLN A 256 -12.14 12.78 -16.10
N ASP A 257 -10.92 12.41 -15.73
CA ASP A 257 -9.98 11.71 -16.61
C ASP A 257 -10.09 10.18 -16.44
N GLU A 258 -10.99 9.58 -17.20
CA GLU A 258 -11.17 8.12 -17.18
C GLU A 258 -9.92 7.34 -17.60
N ILE A 259 -9.11 7.90 -18.50
CA ILE A 259 -7.89 7.25 -18.97
C ILE A 259 -6.87 7.21 -17.84
N LEU A 260 -6.68 8.31 -17.13
CA LEU A 260 -5.80 8.37 -15.97
C LEU A 260 -6.24 7.39 -14.86
N LEU A 261 -7.54 7.32 -14.59
CA LEU A 261 -8.09 6.37 -13.63
C LEU A 261 -7.84 4.91 -14.07
N ASP A 262 -8.10 4.59 -15.33
CA ASP A 262 -7.87 3.25 -15.85
C ASP A 262 -6.38 2.88 -15.80
N ASP A 263 -5.49 3.78 -16.15
CA ASP A 263 -4.04 3.59 -16.06
C ASP A 263 -3.58 3.43 -14.61
N TYR A 264 -4.08 4.24 -13.70
CA TYR A 264 -3.77 4.11 -12.27
C TYR A 264 -4.23 2.76 -11.71
N TYR A 265 -5.42 2.28 -12.07
CA TYR A 265 -5.97 1.01 -11.61
C TYR A 265 -5.58 -0.20 -12.47
N GLN A 266 -4.81 -0.03 -13.54
CA GLN A 266 -4.52 -1.06 -14.56
C GLN A 266 -4.07 -2.41 -13.97
N THR A 267 -3.12 -2.40 -13.03
CA THR A 267 -2.59 -3.64 -12.43
C THR A 267 -3.64 -4.40 -11.64
N ILE A 268 -4.52 -3.67 -10.91
CA ILE A 268 -5.63 -4.27 -10.16
C ILE A 268 -6.66 -4.83 -11.14
N MET A 269 -7.01 -4.08 -12.19
CA MET A 269 -7.93 -4.54 -13.24
C MET A 269 -7.45 -5.84 -13.88
N HIS A 270 -6.17 -5.90 -14.25
CA HIS A 270 -5.56 -7.12 -14.81
C HIS A 270 -5.63 -8.29 -13.82
N GLY A 271 -5.35 -8.01 -12.55
CA GLY A 271 -5.48 -8.99 -11.47
C GLY A 271 -6.90 -9.53 -11.34
N CYS A 272 -7.92 -8.66 -11.35
CA CYS A 272 -9.33 -9.05 -11.29
C CYS A 272 -9.72 -10.02 -12.41
N LEU A 273 -9.40 -9.67 -13.66
CA LEU A 273 -9.72 -10.52 -14.81
C LEU A 273 -8.98 -11.86 -14.77
N ALA A 274 -7.71 -11.85 -14.38
CA ALA A 274 -6.93 -13.07 -14.22
C ALA A 274 -7.52 -13.99 -13.15
N GLN A 275 -7.95 -13.44 -12.00
CA GLN A 275 -8.59 -14.21 -10.92
C GLN A 275 -9.95 -14.80 -11.35
N ILE A 276 -10.81 -14.03 -12.01
CA ILE A 276 -12.08 -14.53 -12.54
C ILE A 276 -11.85 -15.79 -13.39
N ARG A 277 -10.87 -15.73 -14.28
CA ARG A 277 -10.58 -16.86 -15.21
C ARG A 277 -9.87 -18.02 -14.54
N LYS A 278 -8.82 -17.74 -13.75
CA LYS A 278 -8.01 -18.77 -13.09
C LYS A 278 -8.82 -19.59 -12.08
N HIS A 279 -9.64 -18.94 -11.30
CA HIS A 279 -10.40 -19.56 -10.21
C HIS A 279 -11.88 -19.77 -10.56
N ARG A 280 -12.28 -19.50 -11.82
CA ARG A 280 -13.68 -19.64 -12.30
C ARG A 280 -14.68 -18.92 -11.38
N ILE A 281 -14.30 -17.72 -10.91
CA ILE A 281 -15.14 -16.92 -9.99
C ILE A 281 -16.47 -16.63 -10.67
N LYS A 282 -17.56 -17.03 -10.03
CA LYS A 282 -18.92 -16.72 -10.50
C LYS A 282 -19.22 -15.26 -10.25
N VAL A 283 -19.43 -14.51 -11.33
CA VAL A 283 -19.83 -13.10 -11.27
C VAL A 283 -21.33 -13.02 -11.09
N PRO A 284 -21.87 -12.35 -10.04
CA PRO A 284 -23.29 -12.13 -9.86
C PRO A 284 -23.90 -11.35 -11.05
N ALA A 285 -25.17 -11.62 -11.35
CA ALA A 285 -25.84 -11.07 -12.54
C ALA A 285 -25.82 -9.54 -12.59
N GLU A 286 -26.04 -8.89 -11.44
CA GLU A 286 -26.04 -7.43 -11.30
C GLU A 286 -24.68 -6.78 -11.60
N TRP A 287 -23.56 -7.52 -11.46
CA TRP A 287 -22.20 -7.05 -11.74
C TRP A 287 -21.69 -7.39 -13.14
N GLN A 288 -22.40 -8.27 -13.85
CA GLN A 288 -22.00 -8.74 -15.18
C GLN A 288 -21.78 -7.60 -16.19
N PRO A 289 -22.64 -6.56 -16.28
CA PRO A 289 -22.42 -5.44 -17.19
C PRO A 289 -21.11 -4.69 -16.91
N ARG A 290 -20.77 -4.46 -15.64
CA ARG A 290 -19.54 -3.78 -15.24
C ARG A 290 -18.30 -4.61 -15.58
N VAL A 291 -18.34 -5.91 -15.27
CA VAL A 291 -17.24 -6.84 -15.61
C VAL A 291 -17.07 -6.93 -17.13
N ASN A 292 -18.16 -7.00 -17.91
CA ASN A 292 -18.08 -7.03 -19.38
C ASN A 292 -17.46 -5.74 -19.95
N THR A 293 -17.75 -4.58 -19.37
CA THR A 293 -17.11 -3.31 -19.74
C THR A 293 -15.64 -3.33 -19.42
N LEU A 294 -15.27 -3.79 -18.23
CA LEU A 294 -13.87 -3.96 -17.81
C LEU A 294 -13.10 -4.90 -18.76
N VAL A 295 -13.70 -6.05 -19.10
CA VAL A 295 -13.13 -7.01 -20.07
C VAL A 295 -12.85 -6.32 -21.40
N ARG A 296 -13.83 -5.61 -21.96
CA ARG A 296 -13.67 -4.90 -23.23
C ARG A 296 -12.55 -3.85 -23.19
N ARG A 297 -12.45 -3.06 -22.12
CA ARG A 297 -11.40 -2.05 -21.93
C ARG A 297 -10.02 -2.68 -21.87
N VAL A 298 -9.82 -3.64 -20.96
CA VAL A 298 -8.52 -4.27 -20.71
C VAL A 298 -8.04 -5.11 -21.88
N LEU A 299 -8.94 -5.86 -22.54
CA LEU A 299 -8.55 -6.73 -23.64
C LEU A 299 -8.18 -5.96 -24.90
N ARG A 300 -8.59 -4.68 -25.07
CA ARG A 300 -8.20 -3.89 -26.25
C ARG A 300 -6.68 -3.83 -26.44
N HIS A 301 -5.94 -3.71 -25.34
CA HIS A 301 -4.50 -3.42 -25.35
C HIS A 301 -3.62 -4.50 -24.72
N ASN A 302 -4.18 -5.64 -24.28
CA ASN A 302 -3.42 -6.68 -23.62
C ASN A 302 -3.58 -8.06 -24.26
N THR A 303 -2.67 -8.40 -25.19
CA THR A 303 -2.67 -9.67 -25.92
C THR A 303 -2.56 -10.88 -24.99
N ARG A 304 -1.81 -10.78 -23.90
CA ARG A 304 -1.64 -11.86 -22.92
C ARG A 304 -2.97 -12.17 -22.20
N LEU A 305 -3.71 -11.15 -21.80
CA LEU A 305 -5.03 -11.31 -21.19
C LEU A 305 -6.08 -11.75 -22.21
N LYS A 306 -5.98 -11.34 -23.47
CA LYS A 306 -6.82 -11.92 -24.55
C LYS A 306 -6.66 -13.43 -24.62
N LEU A 307 -5.42 -13.93 -24.63
CA LEU A 307 -5.14 -15.37 -24.65
C LEU A 307 -5.71 -16.05 -23.39
N LEU A 308 -5.48 -15.52 -22.21
CA LEU A 308 -6.04 -16.06 -20.98
C LEU A 308 -7.58 -16.06 -21.00
N TRP A 309 -8.20 -15.03 -21.56
CA TRP A 309 -9.65 -14.86 -21.56
C TRP A 309 -10.35 -15.77 -22.59
N TYR A 310 -9.83 -15.81 -23.83
CA TYR A 310 -10.47 -16.53 -24.94
C TYR A 310 -9.91 -17.93 -25.18
N CYS A 311 -8.62 -18.16 -24.88
CA CYS A 311 -7.93 -19.42 -25.13
C CYS A 311 -7.06 -19.85 -23.94
N PRO A 312 -7.64 -20.13 -22.74
CA PRO A 312 -6.88 -20.48 -21.54
C PRO A 312 -5.86 -21.62 -21.73
N PRO A 313 -6.13 -22.70 -22.47
CA PRO A 313 -5.14 -23.77 -22.68
C PRO A 313 -3.88 -23.29 -23.40
N LEU A 314 -4.02 -22.43 -24.40
CA LEU A 314 -2.89 -21.85 -25.14
C LEU A 314 -2.08 -20.91 -24.23
N TYR A 315 -2.73 -20.10 -23.42
CA TYR A 315 -2.07 -19.24 -22.44
C TYR A 315 -1.21 -20.04 -21.45
N HIS A 316 -1.78 -21.10 -20.87
CA HIS A 316 -1.06 -21.94 -19.90
C HIS A 316 0.09 -22.72 -20.54
N GLY A 317 -0.06 -23.17 -21.79
CA GLY A 317 0.99 -23.79 -22.56
C GLY A 317 2.18 -22.86 -22.79
N LEU A 318 1.92 -21.62 -23.23
CA LEU A 318 2.97 -20.61 -23.44
C LEU A 318 3.66 -20.20 -22.14
N GLN A 319 2.91 -20.10 -21.03
CA GLN A 319 3.48 -19.79 -19.72
C GLN A 319 4.38 -20.92 -19.21
N ALA A 320 4.00 -22.18 -19.40
CA ALA A 320 4.83 -23.33 -19.05
C ALA A 320 6.14 -23.38 -19.86
N CYS A 321 6.08 -23.09 -21.16
CA CYS A 321 7.28 -22.98 -22.02
C CYS A 321 8.21 -21.84 -21.53
N ARG A 322 7.67 -20.67 -21.24
CA ARG A 322 8.46 -19.54 -20.74
C ARG A 322 9.13 -19.85 -19.39
N ASN A 323 8.41 -20.49 -18.46
CA ASN A 323 8.97 -20.89 -17.16
C ASN A 323 10.07 -21.96 -17.29
N ARG A 324 9.99 -22.84 -18.30
CA ARG A 324 11.08 -23.79 -18.63
C ARG A 324 12.30 -23.05 -19.15
N LEU A 325 12.13 -22.09 -20.06
CA LEU A 325 13.24 -21.32 -20.66
C LEU A 325 13.95 -20.45 -19.60
N SER A 326 13.20 -19.81 -18.67
CA SER A 326 13.80 -19.01 -17.60
C SER A 326 14.63 -19.85 -16.62
N ARG A 327 14.21 -21.11 -16.33
CA ARG A 327 15.01 -22.05 -15.52
C ARG A 327 16.29 -22.53 -16.23
N TYR A 328 16.32 -22.53 -17.55
CA TYR A 328 17.53 -22.85 -18.34
C TYR A 328 18.51 -21.67 -18.35
N SER A 329 18.03 -20.42 -18.39
CA SER A 329 18.89 -19.22 -18.38
C SER A 329 19.48 -18.89 -17.01
N SER A 330 18.86 -19.34 -15.91
CA SER A 330 19.35 -19.13 -14.54
C SER A 330 20.34 -20.23 -14.08
N ARG A 331 20.64 -21.22 -14.93
CA ARG A 331 21.63 -22.28 -14.68
C ARG A 331 22.91 -22.13 -15.51
N ARG A 332 23.04 -21.03 -16.24
CA ARG A 332 24.28 -20.56 -16.85
C ARG A 332 24.71 -19.24 -16.16
#